data_499ec2b6164213b38aa270dea610ec39
#
_entry.id   499ec2b6164213b38aa270dea610ec39
#
_cell.length_a   1.000
_cell.length_b   1.000
_cell.length_c   1.000
_cell.angle_alpha   90.00
_cell.angle_beta   90.00
_cell.angle_gamma   90.00
#
_symmetry.space_group_name_H-M   'P 1'
#
loop_
_entity.id
_entity.type
_entity.pdbx_description
1 polymer ?
#
loop_
_entity_poly.entity_id
_entity_poly.type
_entity_poly.pdbx_seq_one_letter_code
_entity_poly.pdbx_strand_id
1 'polypeptide(L)'
;MCECVFCHKEKIITDFIYEDGLVMAFMDMEPINEGHILLVPKQHYLDADEIPDELLAHLMIVSKKIVAALKEIYHPDGYSIMQNGGEFNDVGHYHMHIFPRYIEDGFGWSYGSEEKAVNAEIAERIRKQLRVDSVVGNIVTITVDRPLGSYHPEHKDMYYPINYGYVEGIMAPDGEEQDAYILGVDEAVEKFTGTVIAVVHRNDDVEEKWVVVPSGMNFTKEEIMEQIYFQEQYFDSKIMV
;
A
#
# COMPACT_ATOMS: atom_id res chain seq x y z
N MET A 1 -8.51 -11.28 25.24
CA MET A 1 -9.31 -10.04 25.23
C MET A 1 -8.34 -8.89 24.94
N CYS A 2 -8.67 -8.00 24.06
CA CYS A 2 -7.83 -6.83 23.78
C CYS A 2 -7.78 -5.93 25.02
N GLU A 3 -6.58 -5.52 25.45
CA GLU A 3 -6.41 -4.60 26.60
C GLU A 3 -6.50 -3.13 26.22
N CYS A 4 -6.61 -2.83 24.91
CA CYS A 4 -6.64 -1.49 24.35
C CYS A 4 -7.78 -0.65 24.93
N VAL A 5 -7.45 0.56 25.40
CA VAL A 5 -8.44 1.48 26.03
C VAL A 5 -9.51 1.91 25.03
N PHE A 6 -9.17 2.11 23.74
CA PHE A 6 -10.13 2.55 22.72
C PHE A 6 -11.07 1.43 22.24
N CYS A 7 -10.72 0.17 22.48
CA CYS A 7 -11.65 -0.96 22.28
C CYS A 7 -12.70 -1.08 23.38
N HIS A 8 -12.51 -0.37 24.49
CA HIS A 8 -13.36 -0.43 25.68
C HIS A 8 -13.92 0.96 25.98
N LYS A 9 -15.01 1.33 25.32
CA LYS A 9 -15.65 2.64 25.45
C LYS A 9 -15.85 3.08 26.91
N GLU A 10 -16.15 2.14 27.80
CA GLU A 10 -16.33 2.36 29.22
C GLU A 10 -15.06 2.79 29.98
N LYS A 11 -13.88 2.60 29.37
CA LYS A 11 -12.59 3.05 29.90
C LYS A 11 -12.22 4.46 29.44
N ILE A 12 -12.91 5.01 28.45
CA ILE A 12 -12.68 6.35 27.93
C ILE A 12 -13.41 7.32 28.87
N ILE A 13 -12.65 8.08 29.67
CA ILE A 13 -13.19 8.95 30.74
C ILE A 13 -13.27 10.43 30.31
N THR A 14 -13.56 10.69 29.05
CA THR A 14 -13.69 12.04 28.49
C THR A 14 -14.99 12.16 27.68
N ASP A 15 -15.33 13.39 27.27
CA ASP A 15 -16.59 13.68 26.57
C ASP A 15 -16.56 13.20 25.13
N PHE A 16 -17.52 12.35 24.75
CA PHE A 16 -17.76 11.95 23.38
C PHE A 16 -18.47 13.04 22.61
N ILE A 17 -17.98 13.39 21.44
CA ILE A 17 -18.55 14.45 20.58
C ILE A 17 -19.21 13.89 19.32
N TYR A 18 -18.86 12.68 18.91
CA TYR A 18 -19.44 12.00 17.75
C TYR A 18 -19.36 10.50 17.91
N GLU A 19 -20.34 9.79 17.41
CA GLU A 19 -20.35 8.33 17.33
C GLU A 19 -21.32 7.86 16.24
N ASP A 20 -20.91 6.88 15.47
CA ASP A 20 -21.77 6.13 14.53
C ASP A 20 -21.48 4.63 14.59
N GLY A 21 -21.89 3.85 13.56
CA GLY A 21 -21.68 2.41 13.50
C GLY A 21 -20.20 1.99 13.39
N LEU A 22 -19.33 2.86 12.89
CA LEU A 22 -17.96 2.55 12.46
C LEU A 22 -16.90 3.25 13.29
N VAL A 23 -17.15 4.51 13.67
CA VAL A 23 -16.17 5.38 14.32
C VAL A 23 -16.76 6.08 15.54
N MET A 24 -15.87 6.59 16.40
CA MET A 24 -16.21 7.47 17.52
C MET A 24 -15.17 8.59 17.63
N ALA A 25 -15.59 9.75 18.16
CA ALA A 25 -14.70 10.85 18.44
C ALA A 25 -14.97 11.43 19.83
N PHE A 26 -13.92 11.78 20.54
CA PHE A 26 -13.96 12.28 21.90
C PHE A 26 -12.83 13.29 22.15
N MET A 27 -12.96 14.07 23.22
CA MET A 27 -11.96 15.06 23.60
C MET A 27 -10.66 14.38 24.05
N ASP A 28 -9.52 14.90 23.60
CA ASP A 28 -8.23 14.45 24.11
C ASP A 28 -8.04 14.91 25.58
N MET A 29 -7.53 14.03 26.43
CA MET A 29 -7.28 14.31 27.84
C MET A 29 -6.00 15.11 28.07
N GLU A 30 -5.07 15.09 27.11
CA GLU A 30 -3.83 15.85 27.11
C GLU A 30 -3.76 16.76 25.87
N PRO A 31 -4.65 17.74 25.78
CA PRO A 31 -4.86 18.50 24.55
C PRO A 31 -3.66 19.40 24.22
N ILE A 32 -3.25 19.40 22.93
CA ILE A 32 -2.29 20.38 22.40
C ILE A 32 -2.87 21.80 22.49
N ASN A 33 -4.13 21.94 22.05
CA ASN A 33 -4.91 23.17 22.17
C ASN A 33 -6.33 22.81 22.63
N GLU A 34 -7.05 23.74 23.21
CA GLU A 34 -8.48 23.56 23.54
C GLU A 34 -9.25 23.19 22.27
N GLY A 35 -10.09 22.14 22.36
CA GLY A 35 -10.76 21.58 21.19
C GLY A 35 -9.98 20.47 20.48
N HIS A 36 -8.93 19.92 21.10
CA HIS A 36 -8.25 18.74 20.58
C HIS A 36 -9.13 17.50 20.69
N ILE A 37 -9.34 16.83 19.59
CA ILE A 37 -10.24 15.69 19.43
C ILE A 37 -9.46 14.50 18.89
N LEU A 38 -9.75 13.32 19.44
CA LEU A 38 -9.34 12.03 18.87
C LEU A 38 -10.51 11.43 18.10
N LEU A 39 -10.26 11.05 16.85
CA LEU A 39 -11.18 10.30 15.99
C LEU A 39 -10.62 8.91 15.77
N VAL A 40 -11.37 7.89 16.16
CA VAL A 40 -10.90 6.50 16.16
C VAL A 40 -11.91 5.55 15.50
N PRO A 41 -11.49 4.50 14.79
CA PRO A 41 -12.36 3.42 14.39
C PRO A 41 -12.79 2.60 15.62
N LYS A 42 -14.01 2.06 15.62
CA LYS A 42 -14.48 1.17 16.70
C LYS A 42 -13.79 -0.21 16.65
N GLN A 43 -13.47 -0.67 15.45
CA GLN A 43 -12.67 -1.88 15.25
C GLN A 43 -11.20 -1.55 15.48
N HIS A 44 -10.48 -2.51 16.07
CA HIS A 44 -9.06 -2.35 16.36
C HIS A 44 -8.21 -2.47 15.11
N TYR A 45 -7.40 -1.45 14.84
CA TYR A 45 -6.32 -1.41 13.85
C TYR A 45 -5.11 -0.75 14.48
N LEU A 46 -3.91 -1.17 14.12
CA LEU A 46 -2.67 -0.56 14.61
C LEU A 46 -2.24 0.60 13.70
N ASP A 47 -2.20 0.38 12.40
CA ASP A 47 -1.69 1.33 11.42
C ASP A 47 -2.67 1.61 10.28
N ALA A 48 -2.40 2.64 9.49
CA ALA A 48 -3.28 3.12 8.44
C ALA A 48 -3.47 2.10 7.30
N ASP A 49 -2.45 1.32 6.99
CA ASP A 49 -2.43 0.30 5.94
C ASP A 49 -3.23 -0.97 6.29
N GLU A 50 -3.59 -1.14 7.57
CA GLU A 50 -4.50 -2.22 8.01
C GLU A 50 -5.98 -1.88 7.83
N ILE A 51 -6.32 -0.59 7.66
CA ILE A 51 -7.71 -0.11 7.63
C ILE A 51 -8.30 -0.30 6.23
N PRO A 52 -9.47 -0.95 6.08
CA PRO A 52 -10.16 -1.01 4.80
C PRO A 52 -10.42 0.38 4.21
N ASP A 53 -10.23 0.54 2.89
CA ASP A 53 -10.34 1.82 2.16
C ASP A 53 -11.64 2.56 2.46
N GLU A 54 -12.77 1.84 2.53
CA GLU A 54 -14.08 2.42 2.82
C GLU A 54 -14.13 3.03 4.23
N LEU A 55 -13.51 2.39 5.21
CA LEU A 55 -13.45 2.91 6.59
C LEU A 55 -12.46 4.08 6.68
N LEU A 56 -11.33 4.02 5.99
CA LEU A 56 -10.37 5.13 5.92
C LEU A 56 -11.01 6.37 5.27
N ALA A 57 -11.74 6.19 4.18
CA ALA A 57 -12.52 7.25 3.55
C ALA A 57 -13.59 7.83 4.49
N HIS A 58 -14.26 6.98 5.28
CA HIS A 58 -15.25 7.42 6.27
C HIS A 58 -14.62 8.25 7.39
N LEU A 59 -13.47 7.84 7.92
CA LEU A 59 -12.68 8.62 8.89
C LEU A 59 -12.38 10.02 8.35
N MET A 60 -11.94 10.13 7.09
CA MET A 60 -11.68 11.43 6.45
C MET A 60 -12.95 12.28 6.27
N ILE A 61 -14.09 11.69 5.98
CA ILE A 61 -15.38 12.39 5.89
C ILE A 61 -15.81 12.93 7.27
N VAL A 62 -15.63 12.15 8.33
CA VAL A 62 -15.95 12.58 9.70
C VAL A 62 -14.98 13.66 10.17
N SER A 63 -13.67 13.50 9.90
CA SER A 63 -12.66 14.53 10.26
C SER A 63 -12.97 15.89 9.62
N LYS A 64 -13.43 15.90 8.36
CA LYS A 64 -13.89 17.13 7.69
C LYS A 64 -15.03 17.83 8.44
N LYS A 65 -16.00 17.07 9.00
CA LYS A 65 -17.10 17.61 9.79
C LYS A 65 -16.60 18.21 11.11
N ILE A 66 -15.68 17.51 11.78
CA ILE A 66 -15.03 17.99 13.01
C ILE A 66 -14.28 19.30 12.76
N VAL A 67 -13.47 19.36 11.70
CA VAL A 67 -12.74 20.59 11.31
C VAL A 67 -13.70 21.76 11.07
N ALA A 68 -14.84 21.52 10.41
CA ALA A 68 -15.83 22.57 10.19
C ALA A 68 -16.41 23.10 11.52
N ALA A 69 -16.72 22.20 12.46
CA ALA A 69 -17.19 22.57 13.80
C ALA A 69 -16.12 23.35 14.59
N LEU A 70 -14.86 22.91 14.57
CA LEU A 70 -13.76 23.61 15.25
C LEU A 70 -13.57 25.04 14.71
N LYS A 71 -13.65 25.22 13.38
CA LYS A 71 -13.55 26.55 12.77
C LYS A 71 -14.67 27.50 13.21
N GLU A 72 -15.87 26.97 13.32
CA GLU A 72 -17.04 27.77 13.76
C GLU A 72 -16.96 28.13 15.22
N ILE A 73 -16.50 27.23 16.10
CA ILE A 73 -16.49 27.43 17.56
C ILE A 73 -15.30 28.28 18.00
N TYR A 74 -14.10 27.95 17.46
CA TYR A 74 -12.86 28.52 17.99
C TYR A 74 -12.25 29.63 17.12
N HIS A 75 -12.73 29.82 15.88
CA HIS A 75 -12.18 30.79 14.93
C HIS A 75 -10.64 30.75 14.84
N PRO A 76 -10.01 29.56 14.71
CA PRO A 76 -8.57 29.41 14.78
C PRO A 76 -7.87 29.96 13.54
N ASP A 77 -6.57 30.28 13.65
CA ASP A 77 -5.72 30.65 12.50
C ASP A 77 -5.55 29.48 11.51
N GLY A 78 -5.66 28.25 12.01
CA GLY A 78 -5.56 27.03 11.23
C GLY A 78 -6.04 25.80 11.99
N TYR A 79 -5.74 24.62 11.47
CA TYR A 79 -5.97 23.35 12.14
C TYR A 79 -4.90 22.34 11.74
N SER A 80 -4.74 21.30 12.56
CA SER A 80 -3.92 20.12 12.20
C SER A 80 -4.77 18.85 12.28
N ILE A 81 -4.48 17.95 11.35
CA ILE A 81 -4.89 16.55 11.40
C ILE A 81 -3.61 15.75 11.40
N MET A 82 -3.41 14.90 12.40
CA MET A 82 -2.20 14.09 12.55
C MET A 82 -2.56 12.66 12.91
N GLN A 83 -1.70 11.72 12.52
CA GLN A 83 -1.77 10.32 12.89
C GLN A 83 -0.34 9.80 13.08
N ASN A 84 -0.12 9.02 14.11
CA ASN A 84 1.15 8.36 14.37
C ASN A 84 1.00 6.85 14.18
N GLY A 85 1.98 6.22 13.55
CA GLY A 85 2.04 4.78 13.32
C GLY A 85 3.27 4.14 13.95
N GLY A 86 3.30 2.81 13.98
CA GLY A 86 4.39 2.02 14.52
C GLY A 86 4.69 2.35 15.98
N GLU A 87 5.98 2.49 16.30
CA GLU A 87 6.48 2.83 17.66
C GLU A 87 6.00 4.21 18.18
N PHE A 88 5.47 5.08 17.30
CA PHE A 88 4.94 6.39 17.67
C PHE A 88 3.44 6.38 17.97
N ASN A 89 2.76 5.24 17.82
CA ASN A 89 1.37 5.04 18.22
C ASN A 89 1.33 4.61 19.69
N ASP A 90 1.22 5.57 20.60
CA ASP A 90 1.33 5.40 22.05
C ASP A 90 0.16 4.61 22.68
N VAL A 91 -0.99 4.53 22.00
CA VAL A 91 -2.17 3.78 22.47
C VAL A 91 -2.21 2.36 21.88
N GLY A 92 -1.51 2.11 20.76
CA GLY A 92 -1.60 0.85 20.02
C GLY A 92 -3.00 0.61 19.45
N HIS A 93 -3.64 1.67 18.98
CA HIS A 93 -4.90 1.69 18.25
C HIS A 93 -4.89 2.90 17.32
N TYR A 94 -5.22 2.72 16.06
CA TYR A 94 -5.25 3.82 15.10
C TYR A 94 -6.14 4.96 15.59
N HIS A 95 -5.61 6.16 15.62
CA HIS A 95 -6.35 7.37 15.99
C HIS A 95 -5.82 8.60 15.25
N MET A 96 -6.74 9.48 14.92
CA MET A 96 -6.44 10.77 14.30
C MET A 96 -6.62 11.87 15.34
N HIS A 97 -5.56 12.66 15.53
CA HIS A 97 -5.61 13.90 16.28
C HIS A 97 -6.14 15.02 15.39
N ILE A 98 -7.15 15.76 15.82
CA ILE A 98 -7.74 16.88 15.11
C ILE A 98 -7.87 18.05 16.09
N PHE A 99 -7.15 19.13 15.82
CA PHE A 99 -7.13 20.26 16.76
C PHE A 99 -6.96 21.61 16.06
N PRO A 100 -7.52 22.69 16.68
CA PRO A 100 -7.31 24.04 16.18
C PRO A 100 -5.87 24.48 16.41
N ARG A 101 -5.39 25.39 15.56
CA ARG A 101 -4.04 25.94 15.60
C ARG A 101 -4.07 27.46 15.65
N TYR A 102 -3.12 28.02 16.39
CA TYR A 102 -2.93 29.45 16.54
C TYR A 102 -1.45 29.80 16.25
N ILE A 103 -1.21 31.00 15.70
CA ILE A 103 0.13 31.41 15.23
C ILE A 103 1.22 31.24 16.30
N GLU A 104 0.89 31.42 17.56
CA GLU A 104 1.84 31.34 18.69
C GLU A 104 1.51 30.19 19.66
N ASP A 105 0.91 29.10 19.21
CA ASP A 105 0.52 27.96 20.06
C ASP A 105 1.68 27.08 20.51
N GLY A 106 2.89 27.37 20.08
CA GLY A 106 4.10 26.64 20.46
C GLY A 106 4.23 25.25 19.85
N PHE A 107 3.26 24.77 19.07
CA PHE A 107 3.31 23.49 18.40
C PHE A 107 3.89 23.64 16.98
N GLY A 108 4.81 22.77 16.60
CA GLY A 108 5.41 22.78 15.27
C GLY A 108 6.28 21.57 14.99
N TRP A 109 6.75 21.50 13.78
CA TRP A 109 7.72 20.47 13.40
C TRP A 109 9.07 20.76 14.04
N SER A 110 9.67 19.73 14.66
CA SER A 110 11.08 19.76 15.07
C SER A 110 11.91 18.93 14.09
N TYR A 111 13.04 19.48 13.66
CA TYR A 111 13.96 18.83 12.74
C TYR A 111 15.21 18.38 13.49
N GLY A 112 15.70 17.17 13.18
CA GLY A 112 17.01 16.73 13.67
C GLY A 112 18.13 17.65 13.17
N SER A 113 19.29 17.60 13.82
CA SER A 113 20.46 18.42 13.49
C SER A 113 21.14 18.06 12.17
N GLU A 114 20.80 16.92 11.58
CA GLU A 114 21.33 16.47 10.30
C GLU A 114 20.48 16.98 9.13
N GLU A 115 21.14 17.61 8.16
CA GLU A 115 20.50 18.00 6.90
C GLU A 115 20.19 16.73 6.07
N LYS A 116 18.91 16.53 5.73
CA LYS A 116 18.46 15.40 4.93
C LYS A 116 18.12 15.89 3.53
N ALA A 117 18.94 15.47 2.56
CA ALA A 117 18.72 15.82 1.17
C ALA A 117 17.63 14.98 0.54
N VAL A 118 16.97 15.56 -0.46
CA VAL A 118 16.09 14.81 -1.35
C VAL A 118 16.91 13.78 -2.12
N ASN A 119 16.47 12.51 -2.09
CA ASN A 119 17.16 11.41 -2.73
C ASN A 119 16.31 10.84 -3.85
N ALA A 120 16.76 11.03 -5.11
CA ALA A 120 16.06 10.56 -6.30
C ALA A 120 15.98 9.04 -6.38
N GLU A 121 17.00 8.32 -5.89
CA GLU A 121 17.01 6.86 -5.84
C GLU A 121 15.94 6.33 -4.88
N ILE A 122 15.80 6.95 -3.70
CA ILE A 122 14.73 6.59 -2.75
C ILE A 122 13.35 6.87 -3.36
N ALA A 123 13.19 8.00 -4.04
CA ALA A 123 11.93 8.33 -4.71
C ALA A 123 11.57 7.29 -5.78
N GLU A 124 12.56 6.77 -6.52
CA GLU A 124 12.34 5.72 -7.51
C GLU A 124 11.97 4.39 -6.85
N ARG A 125 12.64 4.00 -5.77
CA ARG A 125 12.29 2.80 -5.01
C ARG A 125 10.86 2.85 -4.47
N ILE A 126 10.43 4.01 -3.97
CA ILE A 126 9.04 4.20 -3.50
C ILE A 126 8.05 4.07 -4.66
N ARG A 127 8.32 4.70 -5.81
CA ARG A 127 7.45 4.58 -7.00
C ARG A 127 7.30 3.13 -7.46
N LYS A 128 8.41 2.37 -7.47
CA LYS A 128 8.39 0.95 -7.82
C LYS A 128 7.52 0.14 -6.87
N GLN A 129 7.67 0.36 -5.55
CA GLN A 129 6.83 -0.33 -4.56
C GLN A 129 5.35 0.02 -4.74
N LEU A 130 4.99 1.30 -4.88
CA LEU A 130 3.61 1.72 -5.11
C LEU A 130 3.00 1.14 -6.40
N ARG A 131 3.82 0.90 -7.43
CA ARG A 131 3.38 0.24 -8.66
C ARG A 131 3.09 -1.24 -8.42
N VAL A 132 3.94 -1.95 -7.69
CA VAL A 132 3.73 -3.35 -7.30
C VAL A 132 2.40 -3.48 -6.55
N ASP A 133 2.18 -2.69 -5.51
CA ASP A 133 0.95 -2.68 -4.71
C ASP A 133 -0.30 -2.38 -5.55
N SER A 134 -0.14 -1.66 -6.66
CA SER A 134 -1.25 -1.33 -7.58
C SER A 134 -1.62 -2.45 -8.55
N VAL A 135 -0.74 -3.42 -8.79
CA VAL A 135 -0.94 -4.48 -9.80
C VAL A 135 -1.10 -5.87 -9.20
N VAL A 136 -0.47 -6.16 -8.07
CA VAL A 136 -0.64 -7.44 -7.36
C VAL A 136 -2.09 -7.58 -6.90
N GLY A 137 -2.67 -8.75 -7.15
CA GLY A 137 -4.10 -9.03 -6.91
C GLY A 137 -5.02 -8.75 -8.10
N ASN A 138 -4.57 -8.01 -9.12
CA ASN A 138 -5.38 -7.76 -10.31
C ASN A 138 -5.52 -9.01 -11.17
N ILE A 139 -6.70 -9.14 -11.79
CA ILE A 139 -6.96 -10.19 -12.79
C ILE A 139 -6.63 -9.61 -14.16
N VAL A 140 -5.74 -10.30 -14.90
CA VAL A 140 -5.30 -9.88 -16.23
C VAL A 140 -5.42 -11.01 -17.24
N THR A 141 -5.52 -10.66 -18.52
CA THR A 141 -5.46 -11.61 -19.63
C THR A 141 -4.17 -11.44 -20.41
N ILE A 142 -3.45 -12.53 -20.57
CA ILE A 142 -2.17 -12.59 -21.27
C ILE A 142 -2.39 -13.22 -22.65
N THR A 143 -1.86 -12.60 -23.69
CA THR A 143 -1.64 -13.24 -24.99
C THR A 143 -0.27 -13.90 -24.97
N VAL A 144 -0.26 -15.22 -25.13
CA VAL A 144 0.96 -16.03 -25.06
C VAL A 144 1.64 -16.05 -26.42
N ASP A 145 2.83 -15.50 -26.47
CA ASP A 145 3.68 -15.51 -27.68
C ASP A 145 4.84 -16.50 -27.58
N ARG A 146 5.14 -16.99 -26.35
CA ARG A 146 6.10 -18.03 -26.07
C ARG A 146 5.46 -19.13 -25.21
N PRO A 147 4.77 -20.07 -25.85
CA PRO A 147 4.08 -21.13 -25.11
C PRO A 147 5.08 -22.10 -24.47
N LEU A 148 4.66 -22.75 -23.39
CA LEU A 148 5.38 -23.81 -22.72
C LEU A 148 5.92 -24.82 -23.76
N GLY A 149 7.20 -25.15 -23.68
CA GLY A 149 7.89 -26.04 -24.60
C GLY A 149 8.50 -25.38 -25.84
N SER A 150 8.30 -24.07 -26.00
CA SER A 150 8.88 -23.32 -27.13
C SER A 150 10.31 -22.85 -26.87
N TYR A 151 10.96 -22.33 -27.92
CA TYR A 151 12.26 -21.69 -27.85
C TYR A 151 12.15 -20.21 -28.24
N HIS A 152 13.03 -19.38 -27.70
CA HIS A 152 13.09 -17.96 -28.05
C HIS A 152 13.41 -17.80 -29.57
N PRO A 153 12.71 -16.93 -30.31
CA PRO A 153 12.87 -16.81 -31.76
C PRO A 153 14.29 -16.37 -32.17
N GLU A 154 14.95 -15.55 -31.40
CA GLU A 154 16.30 -15.02 -31.67
C GLU A 154 17.40 -15.76 -30.88
N HIS A 155 17.10 -16.23 -29.66
CA HIS A 155 18.01 -16.96 -28.77
C HIS A 155 17.62 -18.43 -28.71
N LYS A 156 18.02 -19.20 -29.73
CA LYS A 156 17.61 -20.60 -29.93
C LYS A 156 17.99 -21.56 -28.81
N ASP A 157 18.88 -21.16 -27.93
CA ASP A 157 19.31 -21.96 -26.78
C ASP A 157 18.42 -21.69 -25.55
N MET A 158 17.52 -20.66 -25.60
CA MET A 158 16.61 -20.34 -24.51
C MET A 158 15.31 -21.11 -24.71
N TYR A 159 15.11 -22.11 -23.86
CA TYR A 159 13.89 -22.90 -23.77
C TYR A 159 12.93 -22.34 -22.73
N TYR A 160 11.63 -22.26 -23.05
CA TYR A 160 10.58 -21.82 -22.15
C TYR A 160 9.91 -23.01 -21.46
N PRO A 161 10.23 -23.32 -20.19
CA PRO A 161 9.59 -24.40 -19.42
C PRO A 161 8.21 -24.03 -18.90
N ILE A 162 7.78 -22.78 -19.07
CA ILE A 162 6.50 -22.20 -18.68
C ILE A 162 5.94 -21.39 -19.85
N ASN A 163 4.64 -21.04 -19.78
CA ASN A 163 4.06 -20.09 -20.71
C ASN A 163 4.54 -18.66 -20.40
N TYR A 164 4.77 -17.89 -21.45
CA TYR A 164 5.18 -16.51 -21.37
C TYR A 164 4.48 -15.69 -22.45
N GLY A 165 4.19 -14.42 -22.17
CA GLY A 165 3.52 -13.54 -23.11
C GLY A 165 3.38 -12.14 -22.55
N TYR A 166 2.39 -11.39 -23.02
CA TYR A 166 2.18 -10.01 -22.67
C TYR A 166 0.70 -9.70 -22.36
N VAL A 167 0.47 -8.68 -21.58
CA VAL A 167 -0.86 -8.18 -21.21
C VAL A 167 -1.28 -7.11 -22.21
N GLU A 168 -2.27 -7.42 -23.06
CA GLU A 168 -2.75 -6.51 -24.12
C GLU A 168 -3.21 -5.17 -23.55
N GLY A 169 -2.67 -4.07 -24.11
CA GLY A 169 -3.08 -2.70 -23.78
C GLY A 169 -2.53 -2.16 -22.48
N ILE A 170 -1.66 -2.90 -21.78
CA ILE A 170 -0.93 -2.40 -20.63
C ILE A 170 0.53 -2.21 -21.03
N MET A 171 0.98 -0.94 -21.00
CA MET A 171 2.34 -0.56 -21.41
C MET A 171 3.29 -0.66 -20.22
N ALA A 172 4.41 -1.31 -20.43
CA ALA A 172 5.54 -1.35 -19.50
C ALA A 172 6.38 -0.04 -19.60
N PRO A 173 7.32 0.19 -18.65
CA PRO A 173 8.16 1.39 -18.64
C PRO A 173 9.05 1.59 -19.87
N ASP A 174 9.38 0.51 -20.57
CA ASP A 174 10.17 0.52 -21.81
C ASP A 174 9.37 0.96 -23.06
N GLY A 175 8.04 1.06 -22.95
CA GLY A 175 7.12 1.45 -24.01
C GLY A 175 6.57 0.28 -24.85
N GLU A 176 6.89 -0.95 -24.49
CA GLU A 176 6.29 -2.16 -25.05
C GLU A 176 5.09 -2.62 -24.19
N GLU A 177 4.35 -3.64 -24.63
CA GLU A 177 3.29 -4.23 -23.81
C GLU A 177 3.88 -5.00 -22.62
N GLN A 178 3.19 -4.99 -21.48
CA GLN A 178 3.67 -5.54 -20.22
C GLN A 178 3.88 -7.06 -20.30
N ASP A 179 5.09 -7.49 -20.24
CA ASP A 179 5.49 -8.91 -20.22
C ASP A 179 5.05 -9.63 -18.94
N ALA A 180 4.71 -10.91 -19.10
CA ALA A 180 4.27 -11.74 -17.98
C ALA A 180 4.68 -13.22 -18.12
N TYR A 181 5.12 -13.79 -17.00
CA TYR A 181 5.26 -15.22 -16.76
C TYR A 181 3.94 -15.81 -16.31
N ILE A 182 3.57 -16.99 -16.81
CA ILE A 182 2.39 -17.75 -16.36
C ILE A 182 2.89 -18.98 -15.62
N LEU A 183 2.63 -19.04 -14.30
CA LEU A 183 2.98 -20.19 -13.47
C LEU A 183 1.74 -21.01 -13.12
N GLY A 184 1.95 -22.30 -12.82
CA GLY A 184 0.86 -23.21 -12.44
C GLY A 184 -0.04 -23.63 -13.59
N VAL A 185 0.44 -23.54 -14.84
CA VAL A 185 -0.25 -24.02 -16.06
C VAL A 185 0.71 -24.94 -16.81
N ASP A 186 0.44 -26.24 -16.75
CA ASP A 186 1.34 -27.30 -17.23
C ASP A 186 1.11 -27.70 -18.70
N GLU A 187 0.33 -26.91 -19.43
CA GLU A 187 0.07 -27.09 -20.87
C GLU A 187 0.31 -25.80 -21.64
N ALA A 188 0.67 -25.93 -22.92
CA ALA A 188 0.83 -24.78 -23.80
C ALA A 188 -0.55 -24.15 -24.10
N VAL A 189 -0.68 -22.84 -23.90
CA VAL A 189 -1.91 -22.07 -24.14
C VAL A 189 -1.65 -20.89 -25.07
N GLU A 190 -2.67 -20.42 -25.77
CA GLU A 190 -2.60 -19.21 -26.61
C GLU A 190 -2.98 -17.94 -25.83
N LYS A 191 -3.90 -18.06 -24.87
CA LYS A 191 -4.32 -16.99 -23.95
C LYS A 191 -4.55 -17.57 -22.57
N PHE A 192 -4.28 -16.75 -21.56
CA PHE A 192 -4.52 -17.12 -20.17
C PHE A 192 -5.05 -15.92 -19.36
N THR A 193 -6.08 -16.18 -18.55
CA THR A 193 -6.58 -15.18 -17.59
C THR A 193 -6.31 -15.66 -16.18
N GLY A 194 -5.61 -14.83 -15.38
CA GLY A 194 -5.21 -15.18 -14.03
C GLY A 194 -4.96 -13.96 -13.16
N THR A 195 -4.50 -14.20 -11.94
CA THR A 195 -4.20 -13.18 -10.93
C THR A 195 -2.71 -12.86 -10.92
N VAL A 196 -2.35 -11.60 -10.93
CA VAL A 196 -0.97 -11.13 -10.71
C VAL A 196 -0.62 -11.37 -9.25
N ILE A 197 0.43 -12.13 -8.97
CA ILE A 197 0.90 -12.43 -7.61
C ILE A 197 2.24 -11.77 -7.27
N ALA A 198 3.00 -11.37 -8.28
CA ALA A 198 4.30 -10.74 -8.09
C ALA A 198 4.71 -9.91 -9.31
N VAL A 199 5.67 -9.00 -9.08
CA VAL A 199 6.43 -8.29 -10.11
C VAL A 199 7.89 -8.69 -10.01
N VAL A 200 8.49 -9.11 -11.12
CA VAL A 200 9.92 -9.34 -11.26
C VAL A 200 10.56 -8.04 -11.73
N HIS A 201 11.35 -7.46 -10.86
CA HIS A 201 12.08 -6.23 -11.15
C HIS A 201 13.55 -6.57 -11.42
N ARG A 202 14.10 -6.05 -12.52
CA ARG A 202 15.51 -6.16 -12.90
C ARG A 202 16.23 -4.87 -12.49
N ASN A 203 17.27 -4.97 -11.66
CA ASN A 203 18.03 -3.81 -11.21
C ASN A 203 18.94 -3.23 -12.31
N ASP A 204 19.30 -4.05 -13.27
CA ASP A 204 20.20 -3.76 -14.41
C ASP A 204 19.46 -3.52 -15.73
N ASP A 205 18.11 -3.51 -15.71
CA ASP A 205 17.24 -3.28 -16.85
C ASP A 205 16.06 -2.36 -16.48
N VAL A 206 15.42 -1.78 -17.49
CA VAL A 206 14.17 -0.99 -17.32
C VAL A 206 12.93 -1.87 -17.36
N GLU A 207 13.05 -3.12 -17.80
CA GLU A 207 11.96 -4.07 -17.88
C GLU A 207 11.49 -4.55 -16.51
N GLU A 208 10.18 -4.64 -16.37
CA GLU A 208 9.50 -5.35 -15.30
C GLU A 208 8.63 -6.45 -15.90
N LYS A 209 8.57 -7.61 -15.25
CA LYS A 209 7.72 -8.71 -15.72
C LYS A 209 6.74 -9.11 -14.63
N TRP A 210 5.50 -9.35 -15.00
CA TRP A 210 4.51 -9.81 -14.04
C TRP A 210 4.52 -11.33 -13.91
N VAL A 211 4.15 -11.83 -12.73
CA VAL A 211 3.93 -13.25 -12.48
C VAL A 211 2.44 -13.47 -12.28
N VAL A 212 1.83 -14.25 -13.15
CA VAL A 212 0.39 -14.48 -13.19
C VAL A 212 0.09 -15.96 -13.03
N VAL A 213 -0.89 -16.27 -12.20
CA VAL A 213 -1.27 -17.63 -11.81
C VAL A 213 -2.78 -17.86 -11.91
N PRO A 214 -3.24 -19.12 -11.95
CA PRO A 214 -4.64 -19.45 -11.76
C PRO A 214 -5.20 -18.86 -10.45
N SER A 215 -6.46 -18.41 -10.47
CA SER A 215 -7.10 -17.82 -9.30
C SER A 215 -7.01 -18.70 -8.07
N GLY A 216 -6.57 -18.13 -6.94
CA GLY A 216 -6.40 -18.82 -5.66
C GLY A 216 -5.10 -19.64 -5.53
N MET A 217 -4.24 -19.66 -6.55
CA MET A 217 -2.90 -20.24 -6.46
C MET A 217 -1.90 -19.17 -6.02
N ASN A 218 -0.92 -19.55 -5.20
CA ASN A 218 0.17 -18.70 -4.75
C ASN A 218 1.48 -19.48 -4.75
N PHE A 219 2.58 -18.74 -4.92
CA PHE A 219 3.95 -19.26 -4.84
C PHE A 219 4.79 -18.35 -3.96
N THR A 220 5.76 -18.92 -3.25
CA THR A 220 6.79 -18.14 -2.54
C THR A 220 7.75 -17.48 -3.53
N LYS A 221 8.51 -16.48 -3.09
CA LYS A 221 9.52 -15.82 -3.93
C LYS A 221 10.57 -16.81 -4.46
N GLU A 222 10.94 -17.77 -3.65
CA GLU A 222 11.87 -18.83 -3.97
C GLU A 222 11.32 -19.74 -5.07
N GLU A 223 10.06 -20.19 -4.95
CA GLU A 223 9.39 -21.03 -5.94
C GLU A 223 9.17 -20.29 -7.27
N ILE A 224 8.87 -18.99 -7.23
CA ILE A 224 8.76 -18.15 -8.41
C ILE A 224 10.13 -18.09 -9.11
N MET A 225 11.18 -17.73 -8.36
CA MET A 225 12.53 -17.58 -8.92
C MET A 225 13.03 -18.89 -9.54
N GLU A 226 12.77 -20.03 -8.92
CA GLU A 226 13.15 -21.34 -9.47
C GLU A 226 12.53 -21.58 -10.85
N GLN A 227 11.25 -21.24 -11.03
CA GLN A 227 10.53 -21.47 -12.28
C GLN A 227 10.92 -20.51 -13.40
N ILE A 228 11.27 -19.25 -13.07
CA ILE A 228 11.66 -18.22 -14.05
C ILE A 228 13.19 -18.13 -14.25
N TYR A 229 13.96 -18.89 -13.50
CA TYR A 229 15.44 -18.83 -13.52
C TYR A 229 16.05 -19.10 -14.90
N PHE A 230 15.36 -19.83 -15.76
CA PHE A 230 15.82 -20.07 -17.14
C PHE A 230 16.10 -18.77 -17.92
N GLN A 231 15.39 -17.68 -17.61
CA GLN A 231 15.57 -16.35 -18.18
C GLN A 231 16.23 -15.39 -17.19
N GLU A 232 15.79 -15.37 -15.92
CA GLU A 232 16.24 -14.38 -14.95
C GLU A 232 17.69 -14.59 -14.44
N GLN A 233 18.32 -15.76 -14.70
CA GLN A 233 19.74 -15.99 -14.42
C GLN A 233 20.71 -15.03 -15.13
N TYR A 234 20.24 -14.33 -16.16
CA TYR A 234 21.05 -13.38 -16.96
C TYR A 234 20.92 -11.94 -16.45
N PHE A 235 20.08 -11.69 -15.44
CA PHE A 235 19.76 -10.36 -14.91
C PHE A 235 19.93 -10.32 -13.39
N ASP A 236 20.12 -9.11 -12.85
CA ASP A 236 20.05 -8.86 -11.41
C ASP A 236 18.58 -8.65 -11.01
N SER A 237 17.85 -9.75 -10.85
CA SER A 237 16.40 -9.75 -10.67
C SER A 237 15.98 -9.88 -9.22
N LYS A 238 14.90 -9.18 -8.85
CA LYS A 238 14.25 -9.25 -7.53
C LYS A 238 12.75 -9.45 -7.68
N ILE A 239 12.19 -10.39 -6.90
CA ILE A 239 10.74 -10.61 -6.84
C ILE A 239 10.11 -9.74 -5.75
N MET A 240 9.11 -8.96 -6.16
CA MET A 240 8.31 -8.07 -5.32
C MET A 240 6.86 -8.61 -5.26
N VAL A 241 6.32 -8.75 -4.06
CA VAL A 241 4.96 -9.23 -3.74
C VAL A 241 4.30 -8.27 -2.79
#